data_f86527c2b1b98454fe213e589b42e5f0
#
_entry.id   f86527c2b1b98454fe213e589b42e5f0
#
_cell.length_a   1.000
_cell.length_b   1.000
_cell.length_c   1.000
_cell.angle_alpha   90.00
_cell.angle_beta   90.00
_cell.angle_gamma   90.00
#
_symmetry.space_group_name_H-M   'P 1'
#
loop_
_entity.id
_entity.type
_entity.pdbx_description
1 polymer ?
#
loop_
_entity_poly.entity_id
_entity_poly.type
_entity_poly.pdbx_seq_one_letter_code
_entity_poly.pdbx_strand_id
1 'polypeptide(L)'
;LKLGETAPDFKAQTTDGEISFHDYIGDSYCMLFSHPKDFTPVCSTELSRTAALKPEFDKRNTKIIGLSVDSVGDHSKWESHIGDVAEHFNGAPLNFPLIADNDKKISELYGMIHPGELDQLTIRSVFIIGPDKKIKLIMTYPASTGRNFNEILRALDSIQLTADHKVATPVDWQHGDDCIIVPALSDDDAKGLFPNGWKTLKSYLRLVPDPKK
;
A
#
# COMPACT_ATOMS: atom_id res chain seq x y z
N LEU A 1 1.20 -14.11 7.08
CA LEU A 1 2.08 -12.97 7.34
C LEU A 1 1.44 -12.03 8.34
N LYS A 2 2.28 -11.34 9.14
CA LYS A 2 1.84 -10.42 10.20
C LYS A 2 2.58 -9.09 10.09
N LEU A 3 2.04 -8.05 10.73
CA LEU A 3 2.70 -6.76 10.82
C LEU A 3 4.05 -6.91 11.56
N GLY A 4 5.08 -6.27 11.03
CA GLY A 4 6.45 -6.32 11.55
C GLY A 4 7.28 -7.53 11.09
N GLU A 5 6.67 -8.55 10.49
CA GLU A 5 7.42 -9.64 9.85
C GLU A 5 8.15 -9.14 8.59
N THR A 6 9.27 -9.76 8.26
CA THR A 6 9.94 -9.49 7.00
C THR A 6 9.09 -10.05 5.86
N ALA A 7 8.77 -9.22 4.90
CA ALA A 7 8.10 -9.62 3.67
C ALA A 7 8.98 -10.67 2.94
N PRO A 8 8.44 -11.83 2.58
CA PRO A 8 9.22 -12.84 1.86
C PRO A 8 9.78 -12.28 0.56
N ASP A 9 11.06 -12.57 0.29
CA ASP A 9 11.68 -12.25 -0.99
C ASP A 9 11.30 -13.29 -2.05
N PHE A 10 11.27 -12.88 -3.30
CA PHE A 10 11.00 -13.75 -4.45
C PHE A 10 11.57 -13.17 -5.75
N LYS A 11 11.69 -14.03 -6.76
CA LYS A 11 11.89 -13.61 -8.16
C LYS A 11 10.61 -13.84 -8.94
N ALA A 12 10.29 -12.91 -9.82
CA ALA A 12 9.07 -12.98 -10.63
C ALA A 12 9.24 -12.38 -12.01
N GLN A 13 8.50 -12.93 -12.98
CA GLN A 13 8.28 -12.30 -14.28
C GLN A 13 7.21 -11.23 -14.13
N THR A 14 7.44 -10.08 -14.72
CA THR A 14 6.49 -8.96 -14.75
C THR A 14 6.32 -8.43 -16.16
N THR A 15 5.38 -7.53 -16.35
CA THR A 15 5.24 -6.77 -17.61
C THR A 15 6.49 -5.97 -17.98
N ASP A 16 7.33 -5.61 -17.01
CA ASP A 16 8.57 -4.84 -17.20
C ASP A 16 9.83 -5.72 -17.14
N GLY A 17 9.68 -7.05 -17.23
CA GLY A 17 10.77 -8.02 -17.16
C GLY A 17 10.87 -8.72 -15.81
N GLU A 18 11.97 -9.49 -15.61
CA GLU A 18 12.19 -10.22 -14.36
C GLU A 18 12.65 -9.26 -13.25
N ILE A 19 12.11 -9.46 -12.05
CA ILE A 19 12.52 -8.75 -10.84
C ILE A 19 12.96 -9.70 -9.74
N SER A 20 13.87 -9.22 -8.86
CA SER A 20 14.08 -9.71 -7.49
C SER A 20 13.35 -8.71 -6.58
N PHE A 21 12.40 -9.17 -5.77
CA PHE A 21 11.43 -8.28 -5.11
C PHE A 21 12.08 -7.33 -4.10
N HIS A 22 13.00 -7.81 -3.26
CA HIS A 22 13.70 -6.94 -2.31
C HIS A 22 14.60 -5.92 -3.02
N ASP A 23 15.25 -6.31 -4.13
CA ASP A 23 16.02 -5.38 -4.96
C ASP A 23 15.11 -4.34 -5.63
N TYR A 24 13.94 -4.78 -6.11
CA TYR A 24 12.92 -3.88 -6.66
C TYR A 24 12.47 -2.84 -5.64
N ILE A 25 12.20 -3.22 -4.39
CA ILE A 25 11.86 -2.28 -3.31
C ILE A 25 13.02 -1.29 -3.09
N GLY A 26 14.26 -1.76 -2.99
CA GLY A 26 15.42 -0.92 -2.65
C GLY A 26 15.20 -0.18 -1.33
N ASP A 27 15.47 1.11 -1.30
CA ASP A 27 15.27 1.99 -0.12
C ASP A 27 13.92 2.71 -0.10
N SER A 28 12.95 2.21 -0.88
CA SER A 28 11.59 2.76 -0.96
C SER A 28 10.62 1.97 -0.10
N TYR A 29 9.44 2.54 0.14
CA TYR A 29 8.26 1.74 0.45
C TYR A 29 7.76 1.02 -0.80
N CYS A 30 6.94 0.01 -0.62
CA CYS A 30 6.28 -0.69 -1.72
C CYS A 30 4.83 -1.01 -1.37
N MET A 31 3.91 -0.73 -2.27
CA MET A 31 2.57 -1.28 -2.28
C MET A 31 2.55 -2.50 -3.21
N LEU A 32 2.56 -3.70 -2.63
CA LEU A 32 2.27 -4.95 -3.33
C LEU A 32 0.78 -5.23 -3.17
N PHE A 33 0.05 -5.35 -4.29
CA PHE A 33 -1.37 -5.63 -4.23
C PHE A 33 -1.78 -6.68 -5.26
N SER A 34 -2.75 -7.52 -4.91
CA SER A 34 -3.29 -8.53 -5.82
C SER A 34 -4.66 -8.14 -6.36
N HIS A 35 -5.00 -8.64 -7.54
CA HIS A 35 -6.32 -8.56 -8.14
C HIS A 35 -6.75 -9.96 -8.62
N PRO A 36 -8.06 -10.27 -8.61
CA PRO A 36 -8.53 -11.62 -8.92
C PRO A 36 -8.17 -12.12 -10.30
N LYS A 37 -8.43 -11.33 -11.35
CA LYS A 37 -8.22 -11.76 -12.73
C LYS A 37 -8.21 -10.59 -13.71
N ASP A 38 -7.37 -10.70 -14.74
CA ASP A 38 -7.35 -9.80 -15.88
C ASP A 38 -8.70 -9.83 -16.65
N PHE A 39 -8.96 -8.79 -17.43
CA PHE A 39 -10.19 -8.65 -18.23
C PHE A 39 -11.48 -8.73 -17.40
N THR A 40 -11.46 -8.21 -16.18
CA THR A 40 -12.64 -8.17 -15.31
C THR A 40 -12.99 -6.73 -14.90
N PRO A 41 -14.28 -6.42 -14.67
CA PRO A 41 -14.73 -5.04 -14.48
C PRO A 41 -14.09 -4.33 -13.31
N VAL A 42 -14.19 -4.88 -12.11
CA VAL A 42 -13.67 -4.23 -10.89
C VAL A 42 -12.16 -4.07 -10.93
N CYS A 43 -11.45 -5.10 -11.43
CA CYS A 43 -9.98 -5.03 -11.55
C CYS A 43 -9.54 -3.93 -12.52
N SER A 44 -10.23 -3.77 -13.66
CA SER A 44 -9.95 -2.68 -14.60
C SER A 44 -10.08 -1.31 -13.95
N THR A 45 -11.13 -1.08 -13.16
CA THR A 45 -11.32 0.20 -12.46
C THR A 45 -10.23 0.44 -11.41
N GLU A 46 -9.84 -0.59 -10.66
CA GLU A 46 -8.80 -0.49 -9.63
C GLU A 46 -7.43 -0.17 -10.21
N LEU A 47 -6.99 -0.90 -11.26
CA LEU A 47 -5.68 -0.71 -11.84
C LEU A 47 -5.58 0.66 -12.52
N SER A 48 -6.62 1.07 -13.25
CA SER A 48 -6.71 2.39 -13.85
C SER A 48 -6.64 3.51 -12.79
N ARG A 49 -7.38 3.39 -11.69
CA ARG A 49 -7.34 4.36 -10.60
C ARG A 49 -5.98 4.38 -9.90
N THR A 50 -5.38 3.23 -9.65
CA THR A 50 -4.05 3.12 -9.07
C THR A 50 -3.00 3.80 -9.95
N ALA A 51 -3.08 3.62 -11.26
CA ALA A 51 -2.20 4.28 -12.22
C ALA A 51 -2.31 5.81 -12.16
N ALA A 52 -3.52 6.36 -12.02
CA ALA A 52 -3.72 7.80 -11.84
C ALA A 52 -3.14 8.32 -10.51
N LEU A 53 -3.12 7.48 -9.48
CA LEU A 53 -2.57 7.84 -8.17
C LEU A 53 -1.07 7.58 -8.05
N LYS A 54 -0.43 6.98 -9.07
CA LYS A 54 1.01 6.71 -9.01
C LYS A 54 1.86 7.93 -8.65
N PRO A 55 1.63 9.14 -9.18
CA PRO A 55 2.38 10.33 -8.75
C PRO A 55 2.27 10.62 -7.25
N GLU A 56 1.14 10.29 -6.61
CA GLU A 56 0.96 10.45 -5.17
C GLU A 56 1.76 9.41 -4.37
N PHE A 57 1.88 8.19 -4.87
CA PHE A 57 2.77 7.18 -4.30
C PHE A 57 4.25 7.54 -4.51
N ASP A 58 4.61 8.03 -5.70
CA ASP A 58 5.98 8.45 -6.01
C ASP A 58 6.46 9.58 -5.08
N LYS A 59 5.61 10.59 -4.80
CA LYS A 59 5.89 11.67 -3.82
C LYS A 59 6.19 11.13 -2.41
N ARG A 60 5.67 9.95 -2.09
CA ARG A 60 5.86 9.25 -0.81
C ARG A 60 6.98 8.21 -0.87
N ASN A 61 7.85 8.28 -1.86
CA ASN A 61 8.90 7.28 -2.11
C ASN A 61 8.35 5.85 -2.03
N THR A 62 7.21 5.60 -2.69
CA THR A 62 6.51 4.31 -2.63
C THR A 62 6.33 3.75 -4.03
N LYS A 63 6.93 2.60 -4.29
CA LYS A 63 6.75 1.83 -5.52
C LYS A 63 5.43 1.07 -5.50
N ILE A 64 4.86 0.87 -6.67
CA ILE A 64 3.63 0.09 -6.85
C ILE A 64 3.95 -1.14 -7.68
N ILE A 65 3.41 -2.28 -7.28
CA ILE A 65 3.46 -3.50 -8.06
C ILE A 65 2.19 -4.31 -7.85
N GLY A 66 1.53 -4.66 -8.96
CA GLY A 66 0.34 -5.52 -8.95
C GLY A 66 0.70 -6.98 -9.13
N LEU A 67 -0.22 -7.88 -8.79
CA LEU A 67 -0.07 -9.32 -8.94
C LEU A 67 -1.40 -9.98 -9.25
N SER A 68 -1.40 -10.92 -10.19
CA SER A 68 -2.44 -11.94 -10.32
C SER A 68 -1.85 -13.26 -10.82
N VAL A 69 -2.69 -14.28 -10.91
CA VAL A 69 -2.30 -15.59 -11.45
C VAL A 69 -2.32 -15.65 -12.99
N ASP A 70 -2.64 -14.54 -13.64
CA ASP A 70 -2.62 -14.43 -15.11
C ASP A 70 -1.19 -14.38 -15.66
N SER A 71 -1.04 -14.62 -16.96
CA SER A 71 0.26 -14.61 -17.62
C SER A 71 0.73 -13.20 -17.98
N VAL A 72 2.04 -13.01 -18.17
CA VAL A 72 2.60 -11.75 -18.71
C VAL A 72 1.92 -11.37 -20.02
N GLY A 73 1.65 -12.36 -20.88
CA GLY A 73 0.98 -12.13 -22.16
C GLY A 73 -0.46 -11.63 -22.02
N ASP A 74 -1.19 -12.09 -20.99
CA ASP A 74 -2.53 -11.60 -20.68
C ASP A 74 -2.47 -10.18 -20.09
N HIS A 75 -1.60 -9.93 -19.14
CA HIS A 75 -1.35 -8.58 -18.61
C HIS A 75 -1.06 -7.56 -19.71
N SER A 76 -0.15 -7.89 -20.63
CA SER A 76 0.22 -6.99 -21.74
C SER A 76 -0.92 -6.71 -22.71
N LYS A 77 -1.78 -7.70 -22.95
CA LYS A 77 -2.99 -7.49 -23.79
C LYS A 77 -4.04 -6.67 -23.06
N TRP A 78 -4.16 -6.83 -21.75
CA TRP A 78 -5.15 -6.14 -20.94
C TRP A 78 -4.81 -4.67 -20.69
N GLU A 79 -3.56 -4.28 -20.78
CA GLU A 79 -3.08 -2.92 -20.52
C GLU A 79 -3.85 -1.85 -21.32
N SER A 80 -4.13 -2.10 -22.61
CA SER A 80 -4.91 -1.17 -23.43
C SER A 80 -6.34 -1.01 -22.93
N HIS A 81 -6.98 -2.10 -22.46
CA HIS A 81 -8.34 -2.06 -21.90
C HIS A 81 -8.42 -1.27 -20.60
N ILE A 82 -7.36 -1.28 -19.79
CA ILE A 82 -7.28 -0.45 -18.58
C ILE A 82 -7.28 1.03 -18.96
N GLY A 83 -6.56 1.40 -20.02
CA GLY A 83 -6.56 2.75 -20.56
C GLY A 83 -7.93 3.19 -21.07
N ASP A 84 -8.67 2.29 -21.74
CA ASP A 84 -10.00 2.59 -22.32
C ASP A 84 -11.06 2.95 -21.27
N VAL A 85 -10.97 2.39 -20.05
CA VAL A 85 -11.91 2.68 -18.96
C VAL A 85 -11.49 3.87 -18.07
N ALA A 86 -10.29 4.38 -18.29
CA ALA A 86 -9.66 5.38 -17.39
C ALA A 86 -10.53 6.63 -17.19
N GLU A 87 -11.12 7.17 -18.26
CA GLU A 87 -11.92 8.40 -18.20
C GLU A 87 -13.12 8.28 -17.26
N HIS A 88 -13.78 7.10 -17.22
CA HIS A 88 -14.97 6.88 -16.40
C HIS A 88 -14.70 6.74 -14.90
N PHE A 89 -13.46 6.40 -14.54
CA PHE A 89 -13.09 6.08 -13.14
C PHE A 89 -11.98 7.00 -12.59
N ASN A 90 -11.80 8.18 -13.17
CA ASN A 90 -10.70 9.10 -12.82
C ASN A 90 -9.35 8.38 -12.80
N GLY A 91 -9.14 7.52 -13.79
CA GLY A 91 -7.99 6.64 -13.93
C GLY A 91 -6.94 7.18 -14.89
N ALA A 92 -5.96 6.35 -15.18
CA ALA A 92 -4.92 6.55 -16.19
C ALA A 92 -4.57 5.19 -16.83
N PRO A 93 -3.91 5.18 -17.99
CA PRO A 93 -3.27 3.99 -18.52
C PRO A 93 -2.30 3.39 -17.52
N LEU A 94 -2.12 2.06 -17.55
CA LEU A 94 -1.23 1.33 -16.64
C LEU A 94 0.20 1.90 -16.75
N ASN A 95 0.84 2.13 -15.60
CA ASN A 95 2.17 2.74 -15.50
C ASN A 95 3.02 2.16 -14.36
N PHE A 96 2.72 0.93 -13.96
CA PHE A 96 3.47 0.14 -12.97
C PHE A 96 3.46 -1.34 -13.36
N PRO A 97 4.45 -2.14 -12.93
CA PRO A 97 4.56 -3.54 -13.33
C PRO A 97 3.47 -4.42 -12.70
N LEU A 98 3.10 -5.47 -13.46
CA LEU A 98 2.23 -6.55 -13.00
C LEU A 98 3.02 -7.86 -12.94
N ILE A 99 3.00 -8.53 -11.80
CA ILE A 99 3.59 -9.86 -11.60
C ILE A 99 2.65 -10.93 -12.16
N ALA A 100 3.20 -11.80 -12.98
CA ALA A 100 2.54 -12.99 -13.47
C ALA A 100 2.87 -14.20 -12.58
N ASP A 101 1.99 -14.52 -11.63
CA ASP A 101 2.15 -15.61 -10.68
C ASP A 101 1.37 -16.86 -11.10
N ASN A 102 1.64 -17.38 -12.31
CA ASN A 102 0.90 -18.50 -12.90
C ASN A 102 0.99 -19.79 -12.07
N ASP A 103 2.09 -20.01 -11.38
CA ASP A 103 2.31 -21.17 -10.51
C ASP A 103 1.84 -20.95 -9.07
N LYS A 104 1.28 -19.76 -8.78
CA LYS A 104 0.68 -19.35 -7.49
C LYS A 104 1.64 -19.34 -6.29
N LYS A 105 2.92 -19.47 -6.51
CA LYS A 105 3.91 -19.54 -5.43
C LYS A 105 3.94 -18.27 -4.59
N ILE A 106 3.88 -17.11 -5.24
CA ILE A 106 3.91 -15.82 -4.55
C ILE A 106 2.57 -15.58 -3.86
N SER A 107 1.47 -15.85 -4.55
CA SER A 107 0.11 -15.71 -4.01
C SER A 107 -0.11 -16.57 -2.77
N GLU A 108 0.35 -17.82 -2.77
CA GLU A 108 0.29 -18.71 -1.62
C GLU A 108 1.21 -18.23 -0.48
N LEU A 109 2.45 -17.84 -0.81
CA LEU A 109 3.43 -17.34 0.14
C LEU A 109 2.92 -16.09 0.90
N TYR A 110 2.19 -15.22 0.20
CA TYR A 110 1.61 -14.01 0.78
C TYR A 110 0.19 -14.20 1.32
N GLY A 111 -0.39 -15.40 1.19
CA GLY A 111 -1.75 -15.68 1.64
C GLY A 111 -2.81 -14.90 0.87
N MET A 112 -2.62 -14.73 -0.44
CA MET A 112 -3.52 -13.98 -1.32
C MET A 112 -4.61 -14.85 -1.96
N ILE A 113 -4.62 -16.16 -1.72
CA ILE A 113 -5.63 -17.09 -2.22
C ILE A 113 -6.50 -17.53 -1.04
N HIS A 114 -7.79 -17.26 -1.13
CA HIS A 114 -8.79 -17.59 -0.12
C HIS A 114 -9.84 -18.52 -0.74
N PRO A 115 -9.73 -19.83 -0.57
CA PRO A 115 -10.64 -20.80 -1.24
C PRO A 115 -12.13 -20.60 -0.93
N GLY A 116 -12.45 -20.05 0.25
CA GLY A 116 -13.82 -19.70 0.63
C GLY A 116 -14.42 -18.49 -0.06
N GLU A 117 -13.59 -17.66 -0.72
CA GLU A 117 -14.01 -16.45 -1.47
C GLU A 117 -13.90 -16.67 -2.98
N LEU A 118 -12.71 -17.04 -3.44
CA LEU A 118 -12.44 -17.41 -4.83
C LEU A 118 -11.53 -18.63 -4.87
N ASP A 119 -12.01 -19.70 -5.50
CA ASP A 119 -11.17 -20.87 -5.72
C ASP A 119 -10.10 -20.57 -6.78
N GLN A 120 -8.84 -20.87 -6.45
CA GLN A 120 -7.68 -20.78 -7.35
C GLN A 120 -7.29 -19.39 -7.85
N LEU A 121 -7.97 -18.31 -7.46
CA LEU A 121 -7.64 -16.93 -7.84
C LEU A 121 -7.19 -16.12 -6.60
N THR A 122 -6.42 -15.07 -6.85
CA THR A 122 -6.08 -14.11 -5.79
C THR A 122 -7.27 -13.25 -5.43
N ILE A 123 -7.38 -12.89 -4.15
CA ILE A 123 -8.32 -11.88 -3.68
C ILE A 123 -7.71 -10.48 -3.77
N ARG A 124 -8.42 -9.45 -3.28
CA ARG A 124 -7.94 -8.07 -3.29
C ARG A 124 -7.13 -7.75 -2.03
N SER A 125 -5.92 -8.29 -1.96
CA SER A 125 -4.97 -7.98 -0.87
C SER A 125 -4.13 -6.76 -1.18
N VAL A 126 -3.71 -6.05 -0.13
CA VAL A 126 -2.73 -4.97 -0.16
C VAL A 126 -1.74 -5.18 0.96
N PHE A 127 -0.46 -5.10 0.64
CA PHE A 127 0.64 -5.07 1.60
C PHE A 127 1.42 -3.77 1.39
N ILE A 128 1.55 -2.96 2.44
CA ILE A 128 2.55 -1.89 2.48
C ILE A 128 3.78 -2.43 3.15
N ILE A 129 4.89 -2.39 2.45
CA ILE A 129 6.19 -2.90 2.89
C ILE A 129 7.15 -1.72 3.00
N GLY A 130 7.85 -1.61 4.12
CA GLY A 130 8.79 -0.52 4.36
C GLY A 130 10.16 -0.75 3.69
N PRO A 131 11.04 0.28 3.72
CA PRO A 131 12.43 0.15 3.23
C PRO A 131 13.23 -0.93 3.96
N ASP A 132 12.87 -1.21 5.21
CA ASP A 132 13.42 -2.29 6.05
C ASP A 132 12.89 -3.69 5.67
N LYS A 133 12.16 -3.79 4.57
CA LYS A 133 11.50 -5.01 4.07
C LYS A 133 10.46 -5.59 5.02
N LYS A 134 9.99 -4.83 6.00
CA LYS A 134 8.97 -5.28 6.94
C LYS A 134 7.58 -4.86 6.51
N ILE A 135 6.62 -5.74 6.76
CA ILE A 135 5.19 -5.47 6.53
C ILE A 135 4.69 -4.42 7.52
N LYS A 136 4.17 -3.32 6.99
CA LYS A 136 3.65 -2.17 7.76
C LYS A 136 2.11 -2.12 7.78
N LEU A 137 1.46 -2.64 6.74
CA LEU A 137 0.01 -2.69 6.62
C LEU A 137 -0.41 -3.90 5.82
N ILE A 138 -1.51 -4.52 6.20
CA ILE A 138 -2.20 -5.56 5.45
C ILE A 138 -3.67 -5.17 5.39
N MET A 139 -4.23 -5.13 4.18
CA MET A 139 -5.67 -4.95 3.95
C MET A 139 -6.15 -6.03 3.00
N THR A 140 -7.36 -6.54 3.24
CA THR A 140 -7.95 -7.58 2.41
C THR A 140 -9.42 -7.26 2.16
N TYR A 141 -9.82 -7.32 0.90
CA TYR A 141 -11.18 -7.05 0.45
C TYR A 141 -11.74 -8.26 -0.29
N PRO A 142 -13.06 -8.52 -0.19
CA PRO A 142 -13.71 -9.54 -1.01
C PRO A 142 -13.59 -9.21 -2.50
N ALA A 143 -13.70 -10.23 -3.36
CA ALA A 143 -13.62 -10.06 -4.81
C ALA A 143 -14.64 -9.06 -5.38
N SER A 144 -15.83 -8.97 -4.75
CA SER A 144 -16.92 -8.09 -5.15
C SER A 144 -16.70 -6.61 -4.82
N THR A 145 -15.71 -6.28 -3.97
CA THR A 145 -15.55 -4.94 -3.38
C THR A 145 -14.28 -4.27 -3.86
N GLY A 146 -14.41 -3.25 -4.71
CA GLY A 146 -13.29 -2.40 -5.11
C GLY A 146 -12.69 -1.63 -3.93
N ARG A 147 -11.36 -1.52 -3.92
CA ARG A 147 -10.60 -0.89 -2.82
C ARG A 147 -10.69 0.64 -2.86
N ASN A 148 -10.55 1.26 -1.69
CA ASN A 148 -10.37 2.70 -1.56
C ASN A 148 -8.87 3.04 -1.49
N PHE A 149 -8.26 3.42 -2.61
CA PHE A 149 -6.85 3.76 -2.67
C PHE A 149 -6.49 5.08 -1.95
N ASN A 150 -7.45 5.97 -1.72
CA ASN A 150 -7.23 7.15 -0.88
C ASN A 150 -7.02 6.76 0.59
N GLU A 151 -7.71 5.72 1.08
CA GLU A 151 -7.45 5.17 2.42
C GLU A 151 -6.07 4.52 2.50
N ILE A 152 -5.62 3.86 1.44
CA ILE A 152 -4.25 3.30 1.39
C ILE A 152 -3.21 4.41 1.48
N LEU A 153 -3.40 5.52 0.75
CA LEU A 153 -2.53 6.70 0.82
C LEU A 153 -2.56 7.35 2.20
N ARG A 154 -3.76 7.50 2.81
CA ARG A 154 -3.91 8.03 4.16
C ARG A 154 -3.14 7.19 5.19
N ALA A 155 -3.30 5.87 5.12
CA ALA A 155 -2.59 4.95 6.01
C ALA A 155 -1.08 4.98 5.78
N LEU A 156 -0.63 5.11 4.53
CA LEU A 156 0.80 5.27 4.18
C LEU A 156 1.37 6.56 4.76
N ASP A 157 0.66 7.68 4.67
CA ASP A 157 1.06 8.96 5.28
C ASP A 157 1.24 8.81 6.79
N SER A 158 0.30 8.15 7.46
CA SER A 158 0.38 7.85 8.90
C SER A 158 1.59 6.96 9.23
N ILE A 159 1.81 5.89 8.47
CA ILE A 159 2.94 4.96 8.67
C ILE A 159 4.28 5.70 8.54
N GLN A 160 4.43 6.54 7.52
CA GLN A 160 5.66 7.30 7.30
C GLN A 160 5.88 8.37 8.38
N LEU A 161 4.81 9.06 8.77
CA LEU A 161 4.87 10.07 9.83
C LEU A 161 5.32 9.45 11.16
N THR A 162 4.70 8.35 11.55
CA THR A 162 4.98 7.67 12.83
C THR A 162 6.32 6.92 12.85
N ALA A 163 6.88 6.60 11.68
CA ALA A 163 8.23 6.07 11.57
C ALA A 163 9.30 7.14 11.87
N ASP A 164 9.06 8.38 11.44
CA ASP A 164 10.02 9.48 11.53
C ASP A 164 9.88 10.30 12.83
N HIS A 165 8.69 10.33 13.43
CA HIS A 165 8.35 11.18 14.56
C HIS A 165 7.78 10.37 15.74
N LYS A 166 7.95 10.88 16.96
CA LYS A 166 7.43 10.26 18.18
C LYS A 166 5.95 10.59 18.41
N VAL A 167 5.14 10.35 17.38
CA VAL A 167 3.70 10.59 17.39
C VAL A 167 2.93 9.34 16.95
N ALA A 168 1.65 9.32 17.27
CA ALA A 168 0.64 8.44 16.70
C ALA A 168 -0.45 9.29 16.04
N THR A 169 -1.16 8.73 15.07
CA THR A 169 -2.29 9.39 14.42
C THR A 169 -3.59 8.96 15.07
N PRO A 170 -4.50 9.90 15.40
CA PRO A 170 -5.81 9.55 15.97
C PRO A 170 -6.75 8.93 14.92
N VAL A 171 -7.95 8.56 15.38
CA VAL A 171 -9.04 8.10 14.51
C VAL A 171 -9.32 9.12 13.39
N ASP A 172 -9.55 8.61 12.17
CA ASP A 172 -9.88 9.40 10.97
C ASP A 172 -8.86 10.48 10.57
N TRP A 173 -7.67 10.45 11.14
CA TRP A 173 -6.60 11.41 10.88
C TRP A 173 -6.32 11.54 9.37
N GLN A 174 -6.20 12.77 8.92
CA GLN A 174 -5.72 13.13 7.59
C GLN A 174 -4.39 13.89 7.70
N HIS A 175 -3.58 13.85 6.65
CA HIS A 175 -2.34 14.64 6.61
C HIS A 175 -2.60 16.12 6.92
N GLY A 176 -1.87 16.64 7.91
CA GLY A 176 -2.02 18.01 8.40
C GLY A 176 -2.90 18.17 9.64
N ASP A 177 -3.61 17.12 10.06
CA ASP A 177 -4.37 17.11 11.33
C ASP A 177 -3.44 16.92 12.53
N ASP A 178 -3.93 17.30 13.72
CA ASP A 178 -3.20 17.09 14.97
C ASP A 178 -2.89 15.62 15.20
N CYS A 179 -1.69 15.36 15.74
CA CYS A 179 -1.20 14.06 16.13
C CYS A 179 -1.21 13.89 17.64
N ILE A 180 -1.01 12.66 18.08
CA ILE A 180 -0.88 12.31 19.50
C ILE A 180 0.60 12.05 19.82
N ILE A 181 1.16 12.74 20.82
CA ILE A 181 2.49 12.40 21.34
C ILE A 181 2.42 11.01 21.96
N VAL A 182 3.35 10.12 21.58
CA VAL A 182 3.35 8.75 22.11
C VAL A 182 3.47 8.76 23.65
N PRO A 183 2.66 7.96 24.37
CA PRO A 183 2.66 7.98 25.85
C PRO A 183 4.02 7.65 26.49
N ALA A 184 4.86 6.88 25.80
CA ALA A 184 6.19 6.50 26.28
C ALA A 184 7.19 7.68 26.33
N LEU A 185 6.89 8.80 25.65
CA LEU A 185 7.73 10.00 25.67
C LEU A 185 7.36 10.87 26.89
N SER A 186 8.32 11.14 27.78
CA SER A 186 8.12 12.04 28.93
C SER A 186 7.86 13.48 28.48
N ASP A 187 7.26 14.29 29.35
CA ASP A 187 7.04 15.72 29.05
C ASP A 187 8.37 16.47 28.86
N ASP A 188 9.41 16.10 29.61
CA ASP A 188 10.73 16.73 29.49
C ASP A 188 11.39 16.39 28.16
N ASP A 189 11.33 15.14 27.71
CA ASP A 189 11.83 14.74 26.40
C ASP A 189 11.00 15.35 25.26
N ALA A 190 9.68 15.44 25.45
CA ALA A 190 8.76 16.02 24.48
C ALA A 190 9.04 17.51 24.22
N LYS A 191 9.47 18.29 25.23
CA LYS A 191 9.83 19.71 25.05
C LYS A 191 10.93 19.93 24.01
N GLY A 192 11.89 19.00 23.93
CA GLY A 192 12.96 19.06 22.92
C GLY A 192 12.48 18.77 21.51
N LEU A 193 11.50 17.89 21.35
CA LEU A 193 10.96 17.49 20.05
C LEU A 193 9.83 18.40 19.56
N PHE A 194 9.06 18.97 20.48
CA PHE A 194 7.91 19.83 20.20
C PHE A 194 8.05 21.19 20.91
N PRO A 195 9.00 22.06 20.48
CA PRO A 195 9.33 23.30 21.16
C PRO A 195 8.17 24.31 21.21
N ASN A 196 7.21 24.19 20.31
CA ASN A 196 6.00 25.02 20.30
C ASN A 196 4.92 24.56 21.29
N GLY A 197 5.21 23.49 22.06
CA GLY A 197 4.29 22.92 23.03
C GLY A 197 3.23 22.04 22.41
N TRP A 198 2.31 21.61 23.26
CA TRP A 198 1.19 20.72 22.93
C TRP A 198 -0.02 21.00 23.81
N LYS A 199 -1.18 20.45 23.44
CA LYS A 199 -2.41 20.52 24.23
C LYS A 199 -2.62 19.20 24.98
N THR A 200 -2.63 19.26 26.31
CA THR A 200 -2.94 18.10 27.16
C THR A 200 -4.45 18.01 27.39
N LEU A 201 -5.07 16.94 26.88
CA LEU A 201 -6.47 16.62 27.15
C LEU A 201 -6.60 15.69 28.35
N LYS A 202 -5.72 14.73 28.48
CA LYS A 202 -5.53 13.80 29.61
C LYS A 202 -4.03 13.55 29.79
N SER A 203 -3.63 13.03 30.94
CA SER A 203 -2.23 12.69 31.20
C SER A 203 -1.62 11.73 30.16
N TYR A 204 -2.43 10.89 29.55
CA TYR A 204 -2.07 9.94 28.49
C TYR A 204 -2.44 10.43 27.07
N LEU A 205 -3.03 11.61 26.90
CA LEU A 205 -3.53 12.12 25.61
C LEU A 205 -3.09 13.59 25.44
N ARG A 206 -1.99 13.75 24.70
CA ARG A 206 -1.37 15.04 24.37
C ARG A 206 -1.40 15.25 22.86
N LEU A 207 -2.05 16.31 22.42
CA LEU A 207 -2.19 16.67 21.00
C LEU A 207 -1.10 17.66 20.60
N VAL A 208 -0.51 17.41 19.44
CA VAL A 208 0.51 18.26 18.84
C VAL A 208 0.18 18.44 17.35
N PRO A 209 0.43 19.63 16.76
CA PRO A 209 0.30 19.80 15.32
C PRO A 209 1.12 18.77 14.53
N ASP A 210 0.67 18.41 13.32
CA ASP A 210 1.41 17.51 12.44
C ASP A 210 2.84 18.03 12.26
N PRO A 211 3.88 17.28 12.63
CA PRO A 211 5.26 17.71 12.52
C PRO A 211 5.77 17.83 11.07
N LYS A 212 5.01 17.37 10.08
CA LYS A 212 5.32 17.53 8.64
C LYS A 212 4.53 18.64 7.95
N LYS A 213 3.76 19.44 8.71
CA LYS A 213 2.96 20.55 8.18
C LYS A 213 3.79 21.80 7.95
#